data_5f76792e7d3b35e8f36e20276bff1765
#
_entry.id   5f76792e7d3b35e8f36e20276bff1765
#
_cell.length_a   1.000
_cell.length_b   1.000
_cell.length_c   1.000
_cell.angle_alpha   90.00
_cell.angle_beta   90.00
_cell.angle_gamma   90.00
#
_symmetry.space_group_name_H-M   'P 1'
#
loop_
_entity.id
_entity.type
_entity.pdbx_description
1 polymer ?
#
loop_
_entity_poly.entity_id
_entity_poly.type
_entity_poly.pdbx_seq_one_letter_code
_entity_poly.pdbx_strand_id
1 'polypeptide(L)'
;MKTVSSLLNEEWYERYKIISKLNIRSSIYDVTNQCNLRCKGCFFFSSDEHKAAIDETDISKWHTFVDKEMDRGVNLAILIGGEPTLYLDRVEAFYKRLPTFCATNGIKKIPRDRFPDLPIGISLWGDENDEKELRGKDTFAISSKNYEGDQRTYYLYTITPKQVGKTETIIKKIESIGLKVHMQLLSNDEGVEGFNWTNEELNDIRQEMDDMLDSYPKTVISSKYYHKVITTGEMLGRQFGWGECPSVTEPIDNRHPGPKRLIHFIRWASDLKTMHRCCTSETRDCSTCKDGAAHMSWIMVNKRAHITSTEDLQNWIEVFEMFAKLYHFISW
;
A
#
# COMPACT_ATOMS: atom_id res chain seq x y z
N MET A 1 -17.09 8.66 29.05
CA MET A 1 -16.38 8.39 27.75
C MET A 1 -14.96 8.01 28.12
N LYS A 2 -14.47 6.84 27.67
CA LYS A 2 -13.07 6.46 27.90
C LYS A 2 -12.14 7.40 27.13
N THR A 3 -11.03 7.76 27.74
CA THR A 3 -9.98 8.59 27.12
C THR A 3 -8.81 7.72 26.72
N VAL A 4 -8.01 8.16 25.74
CA VAL A 4 -6.80 7.43 25.33
C VAL A 4 -5.88 7.18 26.51
N SER A 5 -5.66 8.18 27.36
CA SER A 5 -4.81 8.07 28.55
C SER A 5 -5.33 7.11 29.64
N SER A 6 -6.64 6.82 29.65
CA SER A 6 -7.23 5.85 30.60
C SER A 6 -7.17 4.41 30.10
N LEU A 7 -6.83 4.19 28.83
CA LEU A 7 -6.79 2.88 28.19
C LEU A 7 -5.36 2.36 27.99
N LEU A 8 -4.35 3.22 28.00
CA LEU A 8 -2.98 2.84 27.67
C LEU A 8 -2.09 2.94 28.90
N ASN A 9 -1.18 1.97 29.06
CA ASN A 9 -0.04 2.12 29.94
C ASN A 9 0.97 3.14 29.39
N GLU A 10 2.04 3.44 30.11
CA GLU A 10 3.03 4.45 29.74
C GLU A 10 3.69 4.15 28.38
N GLU A 11 4.11 2.90 28.16
CA GLU A 11 4.76 2.46 26.91
C GLU A 11 3.86 2.71 25.69
N TRP A 12 2.63 2.21 25.72
CA TRP A 12 1.66 2.36 24.64
C TRP A 12 1.21 3.82 24.45
N TYR A 13 1.19 4.60 25.54
CA TYR A 13 0.86 6.01 25.45
C TYR A 13 1.97 6.81 24.77
N GLU A 14 3.26 6.45 24.98
CA GLU A 14 4.37 7.06 24.23
C GLU A 14 4.30 6.72 22.74
N ARG A 15 4.07 5.45 22.39
CA ARG A 15 3.83 5.03 20.99
C ARG A 15 2.70 5.84 20.36
N TYR A 16 1.57 5.93 21.04
CA TYR A 16 0.44 6.74 20.58
C TYR A 16 0.82 8.21 20.37
N LYS A 17 1.58 8.83 21.27
CA LYS A 17 2.01 10.24 21.13
C LYS A 17 2.83 10.46 19.87
N ILE A 18 3.70 9.54 19.50
CA ILE A 18 4.51 9.63 18.28
C ILE A 18 3.59 9.68 17.06
N ILE A 19 2.73 8.70 16.88
CA ILE A 19 1.87 8.60 15.70
C ILE A 19 0.79 9.67 15.66
N SER A 20 0.29 10.12 16.82
CA SER A 20 -0.76 11.15 16.89
C SER A 20 -0.30 12.53 16.40
N LYS A 21 1.01 12.77 16.35
CA LYS A 21 1.60 13.99 15.79
C LYS A 21 1.69 13.94 14.26
N LEU A 22 1.60 12.75 13.67
CA LEU A 22 1.65 12.60 12.24
C LEU A 22 0.31 13.01 11.62
N ASN A 23 0.31 14.10 10.89
CA ASN A 23 -0.86 14.57 10.13
C ASN A 23 -0.63 14.24 8.65
N ILE A 24 -0.77 12.95 8.30
CA ILE A 24 -0.49 12.48 6.95
C ILE A 24 -1.73 12.61 6.08
N ARG A 25 -1.55 13.21 4.90
CA ARG A 25 -2.55 13.37 3.85
C ARG A 25 -1.95 12.88 2.56
N SER A 26 -2.24 11.64 2.25
CA SER A 26 -1.70 10.98 1.07
C SER A 26 -2.66 11.08 -0.11
N SER A 27 -2.08 11.04 -1.30
CA SER A 27 -2.80 10.82 -2.55
C SER A 27 -1.95 9.92 -3.44
N ILE A 28 -2.62 9.17 -4.32
CA ILE A 28 -1.98 8.20 -5.22
C ILE A 28 -1.89 8.83 -6.62
N TYR A 29 -0.77 8.61 -7.29
CA TYR A 29 -0.51 9.18 -8.62
C TYR A 29 0.04 8.12 -9.56
N ASP A 30 -0.60 7.98 -10.71
CA ASP A 30 -0.05 7.21 -11.81
C ASP A 30 1.02 8.04 -12.52
N VAL A 31 2.27 7.63 -12.39
CA VAL A 31 3.39 8.32 -13.05
C VAL A 31 3.33 8.16 -14.56
N THR A 32 2.84 7.01 -15.02
CA THR A 32 2.66 6.68 -16.44
C THR A 32 1.68 5.54 -16.60
N ASN A 33 1.06 5.44 -17.76
CA ASN A 33 0.29 4.26 -18.15
C ASN A 33 1.15 3.19 -18.88
N GLN A 34 2.44 3.43 -19.05
CA GLN A 34 3.36 2.47 -19.66
C GLN A 34 4.01 1.57 -18.62
N CYS A 35 4.21 0.31 -18.99
CA CYS A 35 4.94 -0.65 -18.16
C CYS A 35 5.77 -1.59 -19.04
N ASN A 36 6.91 -2.00 -18.54
CA ASN A 36 7.78 -3.01 -19.13
C ASN A 36 7.40 -4.45 -18.77
N LEU A 37 6.27 -4.65 -18.07
CA LEU A 37 5.66 -5.94 -17.76
C LEU A 37 4.19 -5.99 -18.20
N ARG A 38 3.64 -7.23 -18.26
CA ARG A 38 2.22 -7.50 -18.45
C ARG A 38 1.81 -8.63 -17.52
N CYS A 39 1.64 -8.28 -16.22
CA CYS A 39 1.30 -9.24 -15.19
C CYS A 39 -0.14 -9.76 -15.34
N LYS A 40 -0.37 -11.04 -15.07
CA LYS A 40 -1.72 -11.62 -14.98
C LYS A 40 -2.45 -11.00 -13.79
N GLY A 41 -3.68 -10.53 -13.98
CA GLY A 41 -4.46 -9.88 -12.91
C GLY A 41 -3.90 -8.52 -12.46
N CYS A 42 -3.11 -7.84 -13.30
CA CYS A 42 -2.67 -6.49 -13.03
C CYS A 42 -3.87 -5.53 -13.11
N PHE A 43 -4.28 -4.99 -11.97
CA PHE A 43 -5.40 -4.05 -11.88
C PHE A 43 -5.26 -2.84 -12.82
N PHE A 44 -4.03 -2.45 -13.13
CA PHE A 44 -3.74 -1.29 -13.97
C PHE A 44 -4.09 -1.55 -15.44
N PHE A 45 -3.81 -2.76 -15.95
CA PHE A 45 -4.06 -3.10 -17.35
C PHE A 45 -5.38 -3.85 -17.59
N SER A 46 -6.10 -4.19 -16.56
CA SER A 46 -7.41 -4.82 -16.66
C SER A 46 -8.52 -3.78 -16.94
N SER A 47 -8.34 -2.54 -16.51
CA SER A 47 -9.28 -1.44 -16.75
C SER A 47 -9.05 -0.78 -18.11
N ASP A 48 -10.11 -0.65 -18.90
CA ASP A 48 -10.04 0.07 -20.19
C ASP A 48 -9.79 1.56 -20.01
N GLU A 49 -10.21 2.15 -18.89
CA GLU A 49 -9.94 3.56 -18.55
C GLU A 49 -8.44 3.81 -18.39
N HIS A 50 -7.72 2.91 -17.73
CA HIS A 50 -6.27 3.02 -17.60
C HIS A 50 -5.53 2.85 -18.93
N LYS A 51 -6.05 1.97 -19.81
CA LYS A 51 -5.49 1.77 -21.14
C LYS A 51 -5.70 3.00 -22.04
N ALA A 52 -6.81 3.71 -21.84
CA ALA A 52 -7.17 4.89 -22.63
C ALA A 52 -6.48 6.18 -22.18
N ALA A 53 -5.95 6.23 -20.96
CA ALA A 53 -5.29 7.42 -20.43
C ALA A 53 -4.04 7.77 -21.28
N ILE A 54 -3.94 9.03 -21.67
CA ILE A 54 -2.78 9.57 -22.41
C ILE A 54 -1.89 10.28 -21.41
N ASP A 55 -0.65 9.80 -21.29
CA ASP A 55 0.35 10.43 -20.42
C ASP A 55 0.56 11.90 -20.74
N GLU A 56 0.54 12.75 -19.70
CA GLU A 56 1.09 14.10 -19.84
C GLU A 56 2.61 14.01 -19.97
N THR A 57 3.14 14.56 -21.06
CA THR A 57 4.57 14.49 -21.39
C THR A 57 5.34 15.74 -21.02
N ASP A 58 4.67 16.87 -20.82
CA ASP A 58 5.28 18.13 -20.41
C ASP A 58 5.59 18.14 -18.93
N ILE A 59 6.87 18.07 -18.58
CA ILE A 59 7.34 18.06 -17.19
C ILE A 59 6.95 19.34 -16.42
N SER A 60 6.78 20.46 -17.08
CA SER A 60 6.37 21.72 -16.44
C SER A 60 4.95 21.63 -15.87
N LYS A 61 4.08 20.86 -16.52
CA LYS A 61 2.72 20.59 -16.04
C LYS A 61 2.72 19.68 -14.82
N TRP A 62 3.64 18.70 -14.75
CA TRP A 62 3.84 17.89 -13.56
C TRP A 62 4.24 18.76 -12.37
N HIS A 63 5.18 19.69 -12.54
CA HIS A 63 5.55 20.62 -11.49
C HIS A 63 4.36 21.45 -11.00
N THR A 64 3.62 22.04 -11.94
CA THR A 64 2.42 22.85 -11.63
C THR A 64 1.34 22.00 -10.93
N PHE A 65 1.19 20.74 -11.34
CA PHE A 65 0.23 19.83 -10.73
C PHE A 65 0.61 19.49 -9.28
N VAL A 66 1.89 19.20 -9.02
CA VAL A 66 2.38 18.93 -7.67
C VAL A 66 2.14 20.13 -6.74
N ASP A 67 2.40 21.34 -7.22
CA ASP A 67 2.14 22.57 -6.45
C ASP A 67 0.65 22.69 -6.07
N LYS A 68 -0.27 22.40 -7.01
CA LYS A 68 -1.72 22.37 -6.74
C LYS A 68 -2.11 21.29 -5.72
N GLU A 69 -1.48 20.12 -5.76
CA GLU A 69 -1.74 19.06 -4.78
C GLU A 69 -1.25 19.45 -3.37
N MET A 70 -0.12 20.14 -3.27
CA MET A 70 0.34 20.72 -1.99
C MET A 70 -0.64 21.79 -1.49
N ASP A 71 -1.14 22.67 -2.34
CA ASP A 71 -2.16 23.67 -1.99
C ASP A 71 -3.48 23.01 -1.54
N ARG A 72 -3.82 21.86 -2.12
CA ARG A 72 -4.93 21.00 -1.68
C ARG A 72 -4.67 20.39 -0.29
N GLY A 73 -3.42 20.42 0.17
CA GLY A 73 -2.97 19.95 1.48
C GLY A 73 -2.44 18.52 1.49
N VAL A 74 -2.09 17.95 0.33
CA VAL A 74 -1.37 16.68 0.26
C VAL A 74 0.05 16.88 0.79
N ASN A 75 0.50 15.95 1.63
CA ASN A 75 1.84 15.95 2.20
C ASN A 75 2.52 14.57 2.14
N LEU A 76 1.95 13.63 1.40
CA LEU A 76 2.56 12.36 1.02
C LEU A 76 2.07 11.98 -0.39
N ALA A 77 2.98 11.88 -1.33
CA ALA A 77 2.69 11.32 -2.64
C ALA A 77 3.01 9.82 -2.69
N ILE A 78 2.05 9.01 -3.13
CA ILE A 78 2.24 7.58 -3.38
C ILE A 78 2.26 7.39 -4.90
N LEU A 79 3.45 7.16 -5.44
CA LEU A 79 3.66 7.03 -6.86
C LEU A 79 3.57 5.57 -7.29
N ILE A 80 2.64 5.32 -8.20
CA ILE A 80 2.37 4.03 -8.83
C ILE A 80 2.18 4.23 -10.33
N GLY A 81 1.42 3.39 -10.99
CA GLY A 81 1.03 3.47 -12.39
C GLY A 81 1.43 2.21 -13.13
N GLY A 82 1.83 2.32 -14.39
CA GLY A 82 2.44 1.22 -15.10
C GLY A 82 3.77 0.85 -14.44
N GLU A 83 4.85 1.57 -14.81
CA GLU A 83 6.15 1.42 -14.12
C GLU A 83 6.82 2.80 -13.98
N PRO A 84 6.86 3.37 -12.77
CA PRO A 84 7.40 4.71 -12.52
C PRO A 84 8.86 4.91 -12.93
N THR A 85 9.68 3.86 -12.87
CA THR A 85 11.10 3.94 -13.24
C THR A 85 11.36 4.22 -14.73
N LEU A 86 10.34 4.18 -15.55
CA LEU A 86 10.43 4.59 -16.95
C LEU A 86 10.51 6.11 -17.09
N TYR A 87 10.00 6.87 -16.12
CA TYR A 87 9.88 8.33 -16.14
C TYR A 87 10.31 8.97 -14.81
N LEU A 88 11.60 8.82 -14.47
CA LEU A 88 12.15 9.31 -13.19
C LEU A 88 12.05 10.85 -13.02
N ASP A 89 11.94 11.63 -14.10
CA ASP A 89 11.74 13.07 -14.00
C ASP A 89 10.38 13.42 -13.38
N ARG A 90 9.35 12.62 -13.68
CA ARG A 90 8.01 12.76 -13.07
C ARG A 90 8.04 12.37 -11.59
N VAL A 91 8.77 11.31 -11.24
CA VAL A 91 9.02 10.93 -9.82
C VAL A 91 9.72 12.07 -9.08
N GLU A 92 10.73 12.66 -9.69
CA GLU A 92 11.51 13.77 -9.10
C GLU A 92 10.68 15.03 -8.90
N ALA A 93 9.68 15.30 -9.76
CA ALA A 93 8.79 16.44 -9.61
C ALA A 93 8.04 16.42 -8.26
N PHE A 94 7.63 15.23 -7.81
CA PHE A 94 7.06 15.03 -6.47
C PHE A 94 8.14 15.04 -5.38
N TYR A 95 9.15 14.20 -5.53
CA TYR A 95 10.18 13.97 -4.54
C TYR A 95 10.89 15.24 -4.04
N LYS A 96 11.11 16.21 -4.92
CA LYS A 96 11.72 17.51 -4.56
C LYS A 96 10.81 18.45 -3.77
N ARG A 97 9.51 18.14 -3.63
CA ARG A 97 8.51 19.04 -3.06
C ARG A 97 7.84 18.52 -1.80
N LEU A 98 7.61 17.22 -1.71
CA LEU A 98 6.90 16.62 -0.58
C LEU A 98 7.39 15.19 -0.34
N PRO A 99 7.19 14.65 0.87
CA PRO A 99 7.41 13.24 1.16
C PRO A 99 6.76 12.38 0.09
N THR A 100 7.54 11.48 -0.48
CA THR A 100 7.16 10.70 -1.66
C THR A 100 7.55 9.25 -1.46
N PHE A 101 6.67 8.34 -1.80
CA PHE A 101 6.91 6.90 -1.90
C PHE A 101 6.77 6.46 -3.35
N CYS A 102 7.57 5.49 -3.79
CA CYS A 102 7.50 4.96 -5.14
C CYS A 102 7.37 3.43 -5.13
N ALA A 103 6.28 2.91 -5.70
CA ALA A 103 6.14 1.48 -5.97
C ALA A 103 6.71 1.15 -7.35
N THR A 104 7.53 0.10 -7.45
CA THR A 104 8.17 -0.32 -8.70
C THR A 104 8.19 -1.84 -8.84
N ASN A 105 8.33 -2.34 -10.07
CA ASN A 105 8.59 -3.75 -10.31
C ASN A 105 10.06 -4.16 -10.08
N GLY A 106 10.93 -3.20 -9.76
CA GLY A 106 12.34 -3.44 -9.39
C GLY A 106 13.29 -3.80 -10.54
N ILE A 107 12.82 -3.87 -11.79
CA ILE A 107 13.67 -4.22 -12.95
C ILE A 107 14.70 -3.13 -13.24
N LYS A 108 14.29 -1.87 -13.17
CA LYS A 108 15.21 -0.73 -13.23
C LYS A 108 15.47 -0.21 -11.83
N LYS A 109 16.77 -0.02 -11.50
CA LYS A 109 17.16 0.56 -10.22
C LYS A 109 16.86 2.05 -10.18
N ILE A 110 16.25 2.53 -9.09
CA ILE A 110 16.11 3.95 -8.79
C ILE A 110 17.45 4.46 -8.23
N PRO A 111 18.13 5.41 -8.92
CA PRO A 111 19.47 5.86 -8.53
C PRO A 111 19.47 6.49 -7.12
N ARG A 112 20.41 6.08 -6.27
CA ARG A 112 20.48 6.58 -4.89
C ARG A 112 21.01 8.02 -4.80
N ASP A 113 21.91 8.36 -5.68
CA ASP A 113 22.47 9.71 -5.80
C ASP A 113 21.40 10.76 -6.15
N ARG A 114 20.41 10.37 -6.97
CA ARG A 114 19.28 11.22 -7.33
C ARG A 114 18.15 11.21 -6.29
N PHE A 115 17.95 10.10 -5.59
CA PHE A 115 16.86 9.86 -4.65
C PHE A 115 17.39 9.23 -3.34
N PRO A 116 18.19 9.93 -2.53
CA PRO A 116 18.93 9.35 -1.42
C PRO A 116 18.06 8.74 -0.31
N ASP A 117 16.86 9.24 -0.10
CA ASP A 117 15.95 8.87 1.00
C ASP A 117 14.52 8.53 0.55
N LEU A 118 14.30 8.36 -0.77
CA LEU A 118 12.99 7.96 -1.32
C LEU A 118 12.62 6.55 -0.84
N PRO A 119 11.54 6.35 -0.08
CA PRO A 119 11.02 5.03 0.23
C PRO A 119 10.56 4.31 -1.04
N ILE A 120 10.97 3.05 -1.20
CA ILE A 120 10.72 2.25 -2.40
C ILE A 120 10.05 0.94 -2.02
N GLY A 121 8.87 0.71 -2.54
CA GLY A 121 8.17 -0.57 -2.47
C GLY A 121 8.40 -1.39 -3.74
N ILE A 122 9.02 -2.56 -3.62
CA ILE A 122 9.27 -3.44 -4.76
C ILE A 122 8.18 -4.50 -4.81
N SER A 123 7.39 -4.50 -5.89
CA SER A 123 6.34 -5.50 -6.07
C SER A 123 6.91 -6.91 -6.23
N LEU A 124 6.37 -7.86 -5.47
CA LEU A 124 6.71 -9.28 -5.50
C LEU A 124 5.43 -10.12 -5.43
N TRP A 125 5.33 -11.18 -6.24
CA TRP A 125 4.16 -12.06 -6.30
C TRP A 125 4.48 -13.54 -6.05
N GLY A 126 5.63 -13.85 -5.48
CA GLY A 126 6.03 -15.18 -5.10
C GLY A 126 7.49 -15.52 -5.38
N ASP A 127 7.77 -16.80 -5.58
CA ASP A 127 9.09 -17.26 -5.94
C ASP A 127 9.41 -17.04 -7.43
N GLU A 128 10.56 -17.53 -7.89
CA GLU A 128 11.01 -17.40 -9.28
C GLU A 128 10.03 -17.97 -10.30
N ASN A 129 9.35 -19.07 -9.96
CA ASN A 129 8.38 -19.71 -10.84
C ASN A 129 7.07 -18.92 -10.86
N ASP A 130 6.60 -18.50 -9.69
CA ASP A 130 5.43 -17.65 -9.56
C ASP A 130 5.64 -16.31 -10.29
N GLU A 131 6.81 -15.67 -10.15
CA GLU A 131 7.14 -14.43 -10.86
C GLU A 131 7.14 -14.63 -12.38
N LYS A 132 7.70 -15.72 -12.90
CA LYS A 132 7.68 -16.04 -14.34
C LYS A 132 6.26 -16.31 -14.84
N GLU A 133 5.47 -17.07 -14.07
CA GLU A 133 4.10 -17.40 -14.44
C GLU A 133 3.16 -16.19 -14.41
N LEU A 134 3.24 -15.41 -13.32
CA LEU A 134 2.28 -14.35 -13.02
C LEU A 134 2.69 -13.01 -13.61
N ARG A 135 3.99 -12.74 -13.69
CA ARG A 135 4.52 -11.45 -14.13
C ARG A 135 5.30 -11.54 -15.46
N GLY A 136 5.42 -12.76 -16.01
CA GLY A 136 6.12 -13.01 -17.29
C GLY A 136 7.64 -12.94 -17.20
N LYS A 137 8.21 -12.72 -16.00
CA LYS A 137 9.65 -12.59 -15.79
C LYS A 137 9.99 -12.79 -14.31
N ASP A 138 11.16 -13.41 -14.05
CA ASP A 138 11.71 -13.47 -12.71
C ASP A 138 12.21 -12.08 -12.27
N THR A 139 11.29 -11.29 -11.71
CA THR A 139 11.64 -9.95 -11.23
C THR A 139 12.29 -10.00 -9.86
N PHE A 140 12.12 -11.08 -9.09
CA PHE A 140 12.76 -11.22 -7.79
C PHE A 140 14.30 -11.31 -7.92
N ALA A 141 14.81 -12.15 -8.82
CA ALA A 141 16.25 -12.26 -9.05
C ALA A 141 16.88 -10.93 -9.50
N ILE A 142 16.16 -10.16 -10.34
CA ILE A 142 16.64 -8.87 -10.83
C ILE A 142 16.61 -7.82 -9.72
N SER A 143 15.49 -7.69 -9.03
CA SER A 143 15.29 -6.67 -7.99
C SER A 143 16.17 -6.93 -6.76
N SER A 144 16.37 -8.19 -6.36
CA SER A 144 17.32 -8.57 -5.30
C SER A 144 18.70 -8.03 -5.58
N LYS A 145 19.22 -8.27 -6.79
CA LYS A 145 20.53 -7.76 -7.21
C LYS A 145 20.60 -6.23 -7.27
N ASN A 146 19.50 -5.59 -7.71
CA ASN A 146 19.44 -4.13 -7.83
C ASN A 146 19.42 -3.42 -6.48
N TYR A 147 18.78 -4.03 -5.46
CA TYR A 147 18.45 -3.37 -4.22
C TYR A 147 18.99 -4.06 -2.96
N GLU A 148 19.87 -5.06 -3.09
CA GLU A 148 20.52 -5.71 -1.95
C GLU A 148 21.09 -4.67 -0.99
N GLY A 149 20.70 -4.73 0.29
CA GLY A 149 21.15 -3.81 1.34
C GLY A 149 20.71 -2.36 1.19
N ASP A 150 19.85 -2.02 0.24
CA ASP A 150 19.34 -0.67 0.09
C ASP A 150 18.23 -0.37 1.12
N GLN A 151 18.57 0.34 2.18
CA GLN A 151 17.69 0.65 3.31
C GLN A 151 16.48 1.53 2.95
N ARG A 152 16.41 2.05 1.72
CA ARG A 152 15.20 2.74 1.23
C ARG A 152 14.10 1.79 0.84
N THR A 153 14.39 0.48 0.70
CA THR A 153 13.55 -0.48 -0.01
C THR A 153 12.98 -1.57 0.89
N TYR A 154 11.79 -1.99 0.55
CA TYR A 154 11.15 -3.20 1.06
C TYR A 154 10.30 -3.84 -0.03
N TYR A 155 10.03 -5.14 0.10
CA TYR A 155 9.14 -5.84 -0.79
C TYR A 155 7.67 -5.60 -0.42
N LEU A 156 6.86 -5.30 -1.42
CA LEU A 156 5.39 -5.40 -1.37
C LEU A 156 5.02 -6.80 -1.88
N TYR A 157 4.92 -7.75 -0.97
CA TYR A 157 4.60 -9.13 -1.30
C TYR A 157 3.08 -9.29 -1.44
N THR A 158 2.61 -9.35 -2.68
CA THR A 158 1.21 -9.61 -3.02
C THR A 158 1.00 -11.10 -3.09
N ILE A 159 0.36 -11.66 -2.08
CA ILE A 159 0.09 -13.09 -1.93
C ILE A 159 -1.17 -13.43 -2.70
N THR A 160 -1.14 -14.49 -3.48
CA THR A 160 -2.29 -15.10 -4.17
C THR A 160 -2.63 -16.45 -3.53
N PRO A 161 -3.79 -17.04 -3.79
CA PRO A 161 -4.11 -18.38 -3.27
C PRO A 161 -3.04 -19.45 -3.57
N LYS A 162 -2.28 -19.29 -4.66
CA LYS A 162 -1.21 -20.22 -5.04
C LYS A 162 0.01 -20.20 -4.11
N GLN A 163 0.17 -19.17 -3.29
CA GLN A 163 1.30 -19.04 -2.35
C GLN A 163 0.99 -19.52 -0.92
N VAL A 164 -0.23 -19.96 -0.63
CA VAL A 164 -0.54 -20.60 0.66
C VAL A 164 0.41 -21.79 0.87
N GLY A 165 1.04 -21.87 2.03
CA GLY A 165 2.08 -22.86 2.36
C GLY A 165 3.50 -22.52 1.90
N LYS A 166 3.73 -21.38 1.23
CA LYS A 166 5.05 -21.02 0.68
C LYS A 166 5.66 -19.73 1.29
N THR A 167 4.91 -19.02 2.11
CA THR A 167 5.24 -17.66 2.57
C THR A 167 6.60 -17.62 3.27
N GLU A 168 6.89 -18.59 4.15
CA GLU A 168 8.16 -18.61 4.88
C GLU A 168 9.39 -18.68 3.96
N THR A 169 9.32 -19.48 2.89
CA THR A 169 10.42 -19.58 1.92
C THR A 169 10.75 -18.25 1.28
N ILE A 170 9.73 -17.46 0.97
CA ILE A 170 9.88 -16.11 0.39
C ILE A 170 10.49 -15.15 1.41
N ILE A 171 9.98 -15.15 2.65
CA ILE A 171 10.46 -14.29 3.73
C ILE A 171 11.94 -14.55 4.03
N LYS A 172 12.36 -15.82 4.13
CA LYS A 172 13.77 -16.20 4.32
C LYS A 172 14.68 -15.68 3.22
N LYS A 173 14.25 -15.74 1.96
CA LYS A 173 15.02 -15.19 0.84
C LYS A 173 15.16 -13.67 0.96
N ILE A 174 14.09 -12.95 1.33
CA ILE A 174 14.11 -11.49 1.51
C ILE A 174 15.02 -11.11 2.69
N GLU A 175 14.94 -11.83 3.81
CA GLU A 175 15.81 -11.62 4.96
C GLU A 175 17.28 -11.81 4.60
N SER A 176 17.60 -12.85 3.82
CA SER A 176 18.99 -13.18 3.44
C SER A 176 19.68 -12.08 2.63
N ILE A 177 18.92 -11.22 1.95
CA ILE A 177 19.45 -10.06 1.20
C ILE A 177 19.34 -8.74 1.99
N GLY A 178 19.00 -8.82 3.29
CA GLY A 178 18.97 -7.68 4.20
C GLY A 178 17.84 -6.68 3.93
N LEU A 179 16.75 -7.10 3.27
CA LEU A 179 15.57 -6.26 3.00
C LEU A 179 14.39 -6.63 3.89
N LYS A 180 13.39 -5.78 3.88
CA LYS A 180 12.13 -5.96 4.61
C LYS A 180 11.00 -6.32 3.65
N VAL A 181 9.85 -6.71 4.22
CA VAL A 181 8.67 -7.07 3.45
C VAL A 181 7.40 -6.62 4.15
N HIS A 182 6.47 -6.10 3.36
CA HIS A 182 5.07 -5.93 3.73
C HIS A 182 4.23 -6.94 2.96
N MET A 183 3.41 -7.71 3.68
CA MET A 183 2.54 -8.72 3.11
C MET A 183 1.15 -8.14 2.86
N GLN A 184 0.61 -8.37 1.67
CA GLN A 184 -0.74 -8.00 1.28
C GLN A 184 -1.37 -9.10 0.43
N LEU A 185 -2.69 -9.15 0.38
CA LEU A 185 -3.40 -10.15 -0.44
C LEU A 185 -3.69 -9.57 -1.82
N LEU A 186 -3.70 -10.42 -2.82
CA LEU A 186 -4.24 -10.05 -4.12
C LEU A 186 -5.76 -9.87 -4.00
N SER A 187 -6.25 -8.69 -4.37
CA SER A 187 -7.67 -8.47 -4.61
C SER A 187 -7.98 -8.84 -6.05
N ASN A 188 -8.78 -9.89 -6.24
CA ASN A 188 -9.14 -10.36 -7.60
C ASN A 188 -10.30 -9.55 -8.16
N ASP A 189 -10.06 -8.29 -8.36
CA ASP A 189 -11.09 -7.35 -8.80
C ASP A 189 -11.59 -7.61 -10.22
N GLU A 190 -10.80 -8.31 -11.03
CA GLU A 190 -11.09 -8.55 -12.44
C GLU A 190 -11.63 -9.96 -12.70
N GLY A 191 -11.85 -10.77 -11.65
CA GLY A 191 -12.36 -12.12 -11.79
C GLY A 191 -11.44 -13.08 -12.55
N VAL A 192 -10.13 -12.87 -12.44
CA VAL A 192 -9.14 -13.76 -13.07
C VAL A 192 -9.26 -15.16 -12.46
N GLU A 193 -9.39 -16.17 -13.30
CA GLU A 193 -9.52 -17.56 -12.87
C GLU A 193 -8.32 -18.01 -12.01
N GLY A 194 -8.59 -18.69 -10.90
CA GLY A 194 -7.57 -19.18 -9.97
C GLY A 194 -7.02 -18.14 -8.98
N PHE A 195 -7.59 -16.94 -8.92
CA PHE A 195 -7.19 -15.89 -7.96
C PHE A 195 -8.26 -15.59 -6.92
N ASN A 196 -9.39 -16.27 -6.94
CA ASN A 196 -10.42 -16.14 -5.92
C ASN A 196 -10.02 -16.89 -4.66
N TRP A 197 -10.16 -16.23 -3.53
CA TRP A 197 -9.88 -16.79 -2.21
C TRP A 197 -11.05 -17.63 -1.71
N THR A 198 -10.77 -18.82 -1.20
CA THR A 198 -11.70 -19.57 -0.35
C THR A 198 -11.54 -19.14 1.12
N ASN A 199 -12.55 -19.43 1.95
CA ASN A 199 -12.46 -19.14 3.39
C ASN A 199 -11.35 -19.97 4.08
N GLU A 200 -11.09 -21.17 3.62
CA GLU A 200 -10.00 -22.03 4.12
C GLU A 200 -8.65 -21.39 3.83
N GLU A 201 -8.38 -21.04 2.58
CA GLU A 201 -7.15 -20.36 2.18
C GLU A 201 -6.96 -19.03 2.91
N LEU A 202 -8.02 -18.25 3.17
CA LEU A 202 -7.94 -17.02 3.94
C LEU A 202 -7.60 -17.25 5.42
N ASN A 203 -8.05 -18.36 6.01
CA ASN A 203 -7.67 -18.72 7.37
C ASN A 203 -6.21 -19.20 7.44
N ASP A 204 -5.80 -20.04 6.49
CA ASP A 204 -4.45 -20.57 6.43
C ASP A 204 -3.42 -19.46 6.21
N ILE A 205 -3.67 -18.58 5.22
CA ILE A 205 -2.74 -17.49 4.95
C ILE A 205 -2.67 -16.48 6.10
N ARG A 206 -3.77 -16.25 6.81
CA ARG A 206 -3.74 -15.40 8.02
C ARG A 206 -2.81 -15.97 9.07
N GLN A 207 -2.90 -17.28 9.33
CA GLN A 207 -2.01 -17.94 10.29
C GLN A 207 -0.55 -17.85 9.84
N GLU A 208 -0.27 -18.13 8.56
CA GLU A 208 1.09 -17.97 8.01
C GLU A 208 1.62 -16.54 8.18
N MET A 209 0.82 -15.52 7.85
CA MET A 209 1.23 -14.11 8.00
C MET A 209 1.52 -13.78 9.48
N ASP A 210 0.73 -14.29 10.42
CA ASP A 210 0.94 -14.10 11.85
C ASP A 210 2.22 -14.81 12.32
N ASP A 211 2.45 -16.05 11.89
CA ASP A 211 3.66 -16.81 12.18
C ASP A 211 4.92 -16.14 11.60
N MET A 212 4.82 -15.57 10.40
CA MET A 212 5.93 -14.82 9.80
C MET A 212 6.25 -13.54 10.59
N LEU A 213 5.24 -12.83 11.06
CA LEU A 213 5.45 -11.64 11.90
C LEU A 213 6.15 -12.02 13.23
N ASP A 214 5.76 -13.13 13.86
CA ASP A 214 6.36 -13.60 15.10
C ASP A 214 7.79 -14.13 14.90
N SER A 215 8.04 -14.85 13.81
CA SER A 215 9.33 -15.48 13.53
C SER A 215 10.36 -14.51 12.95
N TYR A 216 9.91 -13.51 12.19
CA TYR A 216 10.76 -12.54 11.47
C TYR A 216 10.41 -11.08 11.80
N PRO A 217 10.34 -10.68 13.10
CA PRO A 217 9.84 -9.35 13.50
C PRO A 217 10.70 -8.17 13.02
N LYS A 218 11.95 -8.44 12.61
CA LYS A 218 12.86 -7.43 12.03
C LYS A 218 12.74 -7.31 10.52
N THR A 219 12.14 -8.29 9.87
CA THR A 219 12.02 -8.40 8.41
C THR A 219 10.61 -8.06 7.95
N VAL A 220 9.59 -8.54 8.68
CA VAL A 220 8.18 -8.34 8.35
C VAL A 220 7.66 -7.02 8.94
N ILE A 221 7.09 -6.18 8.08
CA ILE A 221 6.39 -4.94 8.48
C ILE A 221 4.90 -5.20 8.36
N SER A 222 4.27 -5.54 9.47
CA SER A 222 2.83 -5.80 9.49
C SER A 222 2.26 -5.71 10.90
N SER A 223 0.98 -6.05 11.08
CA SER A 223 0.35 -6.30 12.36
C SER A 223 -0.67 -7.44 12.27
N LYS A 224 -0.85 -8.21 13.34
CA LYS A 224 -1.84 -9.30 13.39
C LYS A 224 -3.27 -8.78 13.21
N TYR A 225 -3.54 -7.59 13.70
CA TYR A 225 -4.84 -6.97 13.51
C TYR A 225 -5.13 -6.62 12.04
N TYR A 226 -4.13 -6.10 11.32
CA TYR A 226 -4.24 -5.90 9.87
C TYR A 226 -4.47 -7.22 9.14
N HIS A 227 -3.72 -8.29 9.49
CA HIS A 227 -3.91 -9.62 8.90
C HIS A 227 -5.35 -10.14 9.12
N LYS A 228 -5.86 -10.02 10.34
CA LYS A 228 -7.25 -10.37 10.64
C LYS A 228 -8.23 -9.59 9.76
N VAL A 229 -8.10 -8.27 9.72
CA VAL A 229 -9.07 -7.41 9.01
C VAL A 229 -9.05 -7.67 7.50
N ILE A 230 -7.88 -7.81 6.87
CA ILE A 230 -7.80 -8.03 5.42
C ILE A 230 -8.28 -9.43 5.01
N THR A 231 -8.11 -10.45 5.85
CA THR A 231 -8.56 -11.81 5.55
C THR A 231 -10.05 -11.99 5.79
N THR A 232 -10.58 -11.49 6.91
CA THR A 232 -11.99 -11.64 7.26
C THR A 232 -12.92 -10.58 6.70
N GLY A 233 -12.39 -9.39 6.38
CA GLY A 233 -13.21 -8.22 6.05
C GLY A 233 -13.93 -7.64 7.26
N GLU A 234 -13.62 -8.06 8.50
CA GLU A 234 -14.33 -7.66 9.71
C GLU A 234 -13.48 -6.76 10.61
N MET A 235 -14.07 -5.67 11.07
CA MET A 235 -13.49 -4.72 12.02
C MET A 235 -14.52 -4.28 13.06
N LEU A 236 -14.33 -4.64 14.32
CA LEU A 236 -15.19 -4.22 15.43
C LEU A 236 -16.69 -4.52 15.19
N GLY A 237 -17.01 -5.71 14.67
CA GLY A 237 -18.37 -6.13 14.34
C GLY A 237 -18.99 -5.46 13.09
N ARG A 238 -18.18 -4.77 12.31
CA ARG A 238 -18.57 -4.15 11.03
C ARG A 238 -17.93 -4.92 9.88
N GLN A 239 -18.66 -5.12 8.80
CA GLN A 239 -18.18 -5.81 7.61
C GLN A 239 -17.70 -4.80 6.56
N PHE A 240 -16.50 -5.02 6.01
CA PHE A 240 -15.98 -4.22 4.90
C PHE A 240 -16.87 -4.37 3.67
N GLY A 241 -17.10 -3.27 2.97
CA GLY A 241 -17.94 -3.24 1.80
C GLY A 241 -18.19 -1.81 1.31
N TRP A 242 -19.10 -1.66 0.36
CA TRP A 242 -19.40 -0.38 -0.28
C TRP A 242 -19.74 0.74 0.73
N GLY A 243 -20.54 0.45 1.76
CA GLY A 243 -20.94 1.42 2.78
C GLY A 243 -19.88 1.74 3.83
N GLU A 244 -18.76 1.02 3.85
CA GLU A 244 -17.69 1.14 4.86
C GLU A 244 -16.35 1.56 4.25
N CYS A 245 -16.11 1.23 2.99
CA CYS A 245 -14.85 1.51 2.32
C CYS A 245 -14.62 3.02 2.20
N PRO A 246 -13.50 3.55 2.70
CA PRO A 246 -13.20 4.97 2.59
C PRO A 246 -13.10 5.49 1.15
N SER A 247 -12.75 4.64 0.18
CA SER A 247 -12.77 5.02 -1.25
C SER A 247 -14.15 5.48 -1.73
N VAL A 248 -15.20 5.01 -1.06
CA VAL A 248 -16.59 5.31 -1.42
C VAL A 248 -17.20 6.34 -0.50
N THR A 249 -16.97 6.19 0.82
CA THR A 249 -17.65 6.98 1.85
C THR A 249 -17.03 8.36 2.07
N GLU A 250 -15.75 8.53 1.73
CA GLU A 250 -15.09 9.82 1.91
C GLU A 250 -15.24 10.71 0.65
N PRO A 251 -15.39 12.02 0.82
CA PRO A 251 -15.53 12.93 -0.31
C PRO A 251 -14.29 12.93 -1.20
N ILE A 252 -14.48 12.86 -2.51
CA ILE A 252 -13.38 13.02 -3.49
C ILE A 252 -12.83 14.44 -3.42
N ASP A 253 -13.69 15.41 -3.17
CA ASP A 253 -13.31 16.82 -3.10
C ASP A 253 -12.90 17.20 -1.67
N ASN A 254 -11.60 17.28 -1.42
CA ASN A 254 -11.00 17.67 -0.15
C ASN A 254 -10.96 19.21 0.07
N ARG A 255 -11.74 20.00 -0.64
CA ARG A 255 -11.85 21.45 -0.41
C ARG A 255 -12.56 21.80 0.90
N HIS A 256 -13.06 20.83 1.64
CA HIS A 256 -13.66 21.09 2.96
C HIS A 256 -12.62 21.45 4.01
N PRO A 257 -12.81 22.56 4.75
CA PRO A 257 -11.88 23.05 5.77
C PRO A 257 -11.87 22.24 7.08
N GLY A 258 -12.55 21.09 7.15
CA GLY A 258 -12.56 20.23 8.33
C GLY A 258 -11.26 19.47 8.58
N PRO A 259 -11.13 18.77 9.74
CA PRO A 259 -9.97 17.92 10.00
C PRO A 259 -9.91 16.85 8.91
N LYS A 260 -8.97 17.05 8.01
CA LYS A 260 -8.82 16.25 6.81
C LYS A 260 -8.28 14.88 7.21
N ARG A 261 -8.96 13.84 6.80
CA ARG A 261 -8.63 12.48 7.15
C ARG A 261 -7.47 11.95 6.29
N LEU A 262 -6.80 10.97 6.80
CA LEU A 262 -5.77 10.19 6.13
C LEU A 262 -6.40 9.32 5.06
N ILE A 263 -6.21 9.60 3.78
CA ILE A 263 -6.93 8.87 2.78
C ILE A 263 -6.08 8.58 1.55
N HIS A 264 -5.77 7.31 1.33
CA HIS A 264 -5.07 6.78 0.20
C HIS A 264 -5.94 6.44 -1.01
N PHE A 265 -7.10 6.99 -1.22
CA PHE A 265 -7.99 6.45 -2.25
C PHE A 265 -8.35 7.44 -3.33
N ILE A 266 -7.81 8.63 -3.30
CA ILE A 266 -7.81 9.47 -4.48
C ILE A 266 -6.60 9.10 -5.30
N ARG A 267 -6.82 8.69 -6.52
CA ARG A 267 -5.81 8.31 -7.47
C ARG A 267 -5.94 9.18 -8.72
N TRP A 268 -4.87 9.83 -9.09
CA TRP A 268 -4.78 10.63 -10.30
C TRP A 268 -4.14 9.82 -11.42
N ALA A 269 -4.78 9.82 -12.59
CA ALA A 269 -4.19 9.25 -13.78
C ALA A 269 -3.02 10.10 -14.29
N SER A 270 -2.18 9.50 -15.12
CA SER A 270 -0.98 10.13 -15.69
C SER A 270 -1.24 11.28 -16.67
N ASP A 271 -2.50 11.55 -17.00
CA ASP A 271 -2.94 12.73 -17.75
C ASP A 271 -3.06 14.00 -16.89
N LEU A 272 -2.93 13.88 -15.55
CA LEU A 272 -3.07 14.94 -14.55
C LEU A 272 -4.45 15.61 -14.50
N LYS A 273 -5.47 14.96 -15.06
CA LYS A 273 -6.83 15.49 -15.20
C LYS A 273 -7.87 14.52 -14.64
N THR A 274 -7.69 13.24 -14.91
CA THR A 274 -8.63 12.19 -14.54
C THR A 274 -8.34 11.72 -13.13
N MET A 275 -9.35 11.76 -12.27
CA MET A 275 -9.27 11.30 -10.90
C MET A 275 -10.15 10.07 -10.71
N HIS A 276 -9.57 9.05 -10.16
CA HIS A 276 -10.26 7.79 -9.88
C HIS A 276 -10.37 7.52 -8.38
N ARG A 277 -11.33 6.73 -8.01
CA ARG A 277 -11.31 6.01 -6.74
C ARG A 277 -10.38 4.81 -6.85
N CYS A 278 -9.96 4.24 -5.73
CA CYS A 278 -9.09 3.06 -5.71
C CYS A 278 -9.67 1.92 -6.55
N CYS A 279 -10.97 1.62 -6.40
CA CYS A 279 -11.70 0.69 -7.26
C CYS A 279 -12.36 1.44 -8.41
N THR A 280 -12.24 0.88 -9.61
CA THR A 280 -12.69 1.50 -10.85
C THR A 280 -14.12 1.12 -11.25
N SER A 281 -14.76 0.17 -10.56
CA SER A 281 -16.06 -0.35 -10.96
C SER A 281 -17.12 -0.17 -9.86
N GLU A 282 -18.22 0.51 -10.17
CA GLU A 282 -19.40 0.61 -9.30
C GLU A 282 -20.16 -0.73 -9.14
N THR A 283 -19.83 -1.71 -9.99
CA THR A 283 -20.48 -3.03 -10.01
C THR A 283 -19.75 -4.09 -9.21
N ARG A 284 -18.63 -3.76 -8.56
CA ARG A 284 -17.83 -4.70 -7.78
C ARG A 284 -18.50 -5.11 -6.49
N ASP A 285 -18.37 -6.38 -6.17
CA ASP A 285 -18.69 -6.87 -4.83
C ASP A 285 -17.57 -6.50 -3.86
N CYS A 286 -17.74 -5.36 -3.19
CA CYS A 286 -16.77 -4.89 -2.19
C CYS A 286 -16.62 -5.84 -0.98
N SER A 287 -17.54 -6.79 -0.77
CA SER A 287 -17.43 -7.76 0.33
C SER A 287 -16.29 -8.76 0.12
N THR A 288 -15.89 -8.98 -1.13
CA THR A 288 -14.76 -9.86 -1.50
C THR A 288 -13.43 -9.11 -1.67
N CYS A 289 -13.43 -7.79 -1.54
CA CYS A 289 -12.24 -6.96 -1.71
C CYS A 289 -11.12 -7.34 -0.73
N LYS A 290 -9.90 -7.46 -1.24
CA LYS A 290 -8.67 -7.72 -0.48
C LYS A 290 -7.62 -6.62 -0.70
N ASP A 291 -8.05 -5.43 -1.12
CA ASP A 291 -7.13 -4.31 -1.30
C ASP A 291 -6.54 -3.86 0.05
N GLY A 292 -5.23 -4.03 0.19
CA GLY A 292 -4.51 -3.77 1.44
C GLY A 292 -4.55 -2.29 1.84
N ALA A 293 -4.46 -1.37 0.88
CA ALA A 293 -4.50 0.05 1.15
C ALA A 293 -5.90 0.50 1.60
N ALA A 294 -6.95 -0.05 1.01
CA ALA A 294 -8.33 0.24 1.40
C ALA A 294 -8.64 -0.25 2.83
N HIS A 295 -8.24 -1.48 3.19
CA HIS A 295 -8.44 -2.03 4.54
C HIS A 295 -7.61 -1.26 5.59
N MET A 296 -6.36 -0.95 5.30
CA MET A 296 -5.51 -0.13 6.18
C MET A 296 -6.13 1.25 6.41
N SER A 297 -6.60 1.90 5.36
CA SER A 297 -7.28 3.19 5.45
C SER A 297 -8.57 3.10 6.26
N TRP A 298 -9.34 2.02 6.11
CA TRP A 298 -10.55 1.78 6.87
C TRP A 298 -10.27 1.69 8.39
N ILE A 299 -9.24 0.95 8.77
CA ILE A 299 -8.80 0.90 10.18
C ILE A 299 -8.40 2.30 10.65
N MET A 300 -7.56 2.98 9.91
CA MET A 300 -6.96 4.25 10.32
C MET A 300 -7.97 5.38 10.49
N VAL A 301 -8.96 5.51 9.60
CA VAL A 301 -10.00 6.55 9.71
C VAL A 301 -10.98 6.30 10.85
N ASN A 302 -11.08 5.07 11.34
CA ASN A 302 -11.99 4.66 12.41
C ASN A 302 -11.35 4.69 13.82
N LYS A 303 -10.36 5.56 14.06
CA LYS A 303 -9.73 5.72 15.37
C LYS A 303 -10.72 5.80 16.54
N ARG A 304 -11.80 6.58 16.39
CA ARG A 304 -12.80 6.76 17.47
C ARG A 304 -13.49 5.45 17.83
N ALA A 305 -13.74 4.59 16.87
CA ALA A 305 -14.32 3.28 17.10
C ALA A 305 -13.38 2.35 17.91
N HIS A 306 -12.07 2.56 17.82
CA HIS A 306 -11.08 1.79 18.56
C HIS A 306 -10.83 2.31 20.00
N ILE A 307 -11.39 3.45 20.42
CA ILE A 307 -11.29 3.96 21.79
C ILE A 307 -12.39 3.29 22.66
N THR A 308 -12.50 1.98 22.61
CA THR A 308 -13.50 1.17 23.33
C THR A 308 -12.86 0.29 24.38
N SER A 309 -11.71 -0.28 24.08
CA SER A 309 -10.90 -1.10 24.97
C SER A 309 -9.40 -0.80 24.79
N THR A 310 -8.59 -1.30 25.70
CA THR A 310 -7.11 -1.24 25.59
C THR A 310 -6.65 -1.97 24.34
N GLU A 311 -7.14 -3.18 24.10
CA GLU A 311 -6.78 -4.01 22.96
C GLU A 311 -7.15 -3.35 21.63
N ASP A 312 -8.38 -2.84 21.49
CA ASP A 312 -8.79 -2.17 20.26
C ASP A 312 -7.92 -0.97 19.93
N LEU A 313 -7.57 -0.17 20.95
CA LEU A 313 -6.73 1.00 20.75
C LEU A 313 -5.27 0.62 20.42
N GLN A 314 -4.74 -0.44 21.03
CA GLN A 314 -3.41 -0.98 20.71
C GLN A 314 -3.38 -1.49 19.26
N ASN A 315 -4.38 -2.23 18.84
CA ASN A 315 -4.55 -2.70 17.46
C ASN A 315 -4.53 -1.53 16.45
N TRP A 316 -5.23 -0.44 16.76
CA TRP A 316 -5.22 0.76 15.91
C TRP A 316 -3.82 1.41 15.86
N ILE A 317 -3.12 1.48 17.00
CA ILE A 317 -1.76 2.02 17.09
C ILE A 317 -0.80 1.22 16.21
N GLU A 318 -0.84 -0.12 16.31
CA GLU A 318 0.03 -1.00 15.51
C GLU A 318 -0.16 -0.82 14.00
N VAL A 319 -1.40 -0.70 13.53
CA VAL A 319 -1.66 -0.48 12.11
C VAL A 319 -1.17 0.90 11.67
N PHE A 320 -1.32 1.93 12.52
CA PHE A 320 -0.81 3.24 12.18
C PHE A 320 0.73 3.29 12.17
N GLU A 321 1.40 2.61 13.12
CA GLU A 321 2.85 2.46 13.11
C GLU A 321 3.35 1.69 11.89
N MET A 322 2.67 0.59 11.52
CA MET A 322 2.94 -0.14 10.28
C MET A 322 2.90 0.81 9.08
N PHE A 323 1.84 1.59 8.95
CA PHE A 323 1.71 2.60 7.90
C PHE A 323 2.86 3.62 7.95
N ALA A 324 3.14 4.19 9.11
CA ALA A 324 4.19 5.19 9.27
C ALA A 324 5.59 4.65 8.93
N LYS A 325 5.83 3.36 9.20
CA LYS A 325 7.06 2.66 8.81
C LYS A 325 7.15 2.47 7.29
N LEU A 326 6.09 2.00 6.64
CA LEU A 326 6.06 1.78 5.20
C LEU A 326 6.43 3.03 4.39
N TYR A 327 6.08 4.19 4.89
CA TYR A 327 6.35 5.47 4.25
C TYR A 327 7.48 6.28 4.92
N HIS A 328 8.28 5.64 5.78
CA HIS A 328 9.44 6.21 6.49
C HIS A 328 9.15 7.46 7.33
N PHE A 329 7.94 7.61 7.85
CA PHE A 329 7.65 8.67 8.83
C PHE A 329 8.22 8.37 10.22
N ILE A 330 8.44 7.09 10.52
CA ILE A 330 9.16 6.61 11.69
C ILE A 330 10.15 5.53 11.27
N SER A 331 11.17 5.32 12.09
CA SER A 331 12.18 4.28 11.85
C SER A 331 11.57 2.88 11.89
N TRP A 332 12.21 1.98 11.18
CA TRP A 332 11.84 0.56 11.15
C TRP A 332 12.07 -0.11 12.51
#